data_3276395ee111bf16bed7d40bf38c35f0
#
_entry.id   3276395ee111bf16bed7d40bf38c35f0
#
_cell.length_a   1.000
_cell.length_b   1.000
_cell.length_c   1.000
_cell.angle_alpha   90.00
_cell.angle_beta   90.00
_cell.angle_gamma   90.00
#
_symmetry.space_group_name_H-M   'P 1'
#
loop_
_entity.id
_entity.type
_entity.pdbx_description
1 polymer ?
#
loop_
_entity_poly.entity_id
_entity_poly.type
_entity_poly.pdbx_seq_one_letter_code
_entity_poly.pdbx_strand_id
1 'polypeptide(L)'
;MSRLALLVVGAAVLSCGRGETVQAPYDNNDLQLVTSYTAKDFCSCVFVMEMSEEYCRRWTAASPAVATLRVDYQERSVQTAAALLWGEKARFVSAREGCVLE
;
A
#
# COMPACT_ATOMS: atom_id res chain seq x y z
N MET A 1 -0.83 29.06 -43.75
CA MET A 1 -1.92 28.50 -42.92
C MET A 1 -1.57 27.15 -42.32
N SER A 2 -1.04 26.20 -43.10
CA SER A 2 -0.69 24.88 -42.58
C SER A 2 0.42 24.87 -41.52
N ARG A 3 1.38 25.78 -41.63
CA ARG A 3 2.48 25.87 -40.66
C ARG A 3 2.06 26.43 -39.30
N LEU A 4 1.11 27.34 -39.31
CA LEU A 4 0.56 27.91 -38.08
C LEU A 4 -0.31 26.87 -37.35
N ALA A 5 -1.07 26.07 -38.08
CA ALA A 5 -1.88 25.02 -37.52
C ALA A 5 -1.03 23.93 -36.84
N LEU A 6 0.08 23.59 -37.48
CA LEU A 6 1.04 22.64 -36.92
C LEU A 6 1.70 23.12 -35.61
N LEU A 7 2.00 24.41 -35.53
CA LEU A 7 2.57 25.02 -34.33
C LEU A 7 1.55 25.04 -33.18
N VAL A 8 0.29 25.31 -33.48
CA VAL A 8 -0.75 25.31 -32.44
C VAL A 8 -1.01 23.89 -31.90
N VAL A 9 -1.02 22.89 -32.78
CA VAL A 9 -1.19 21.50 -32.38
C VAL A 9 0.01 21.04 -31.55
N GLY A 10 1.22 21.42 -31.92
CA GLY A 10 2.41 21.11 -31.16
C GLY A 10 2.41 21.70 -29.77
N ALA A 11 1.97 22.96 -29.63
CA ALA A 11 1.85 23.61 -28.35
C ALA A 11 0.80 22.96 -27.44
N ALA A 12 -0.32 22.54 -28.01
CA ALA A 12 -1.37 21.86 -27.28
C ALA A 12 -0.92 20.49 -26.76
N VAL A 13 -0.15 19.76 -27.56
CA VAL A 13 0.39 18.46 -27.14
C VAL A 13 1.43 18.65 -26.01
N LEU A 14 2.26 19.68 -26.10
CA LEU A 14 3.22 19.98 -25.05
C LEU A 14 2.54 20.39 -23.74
N SER A 15 1.43 21.12 -23.79
CA SER A 15 0.72 21.50 -22.58
C SER A 15 0.00 20.33 -21.92
N CYS A 16 -0.50 19.37 -22.71
CA CYS A 16 -1.08 18.13 -22.19
C CYS A 16 -0.01 17.16 -21.63
N GLY A 17 1.20 17.18 -22.20
CA GLY A 17 2.31 16.34 -21.74
C GLY A 17 2.97 16.83 -20.46
N ARG A 18 2.73 18.05 -20.08
CA ARG A 18 3.28 18.62 -18.85
C ARG A 18 2.55 18.23 -17.60
N GLY A 19 1.62 17.31 -17.60
CA GLY A 19 1.01 16.80 -16.38
C GLY A 19 1.41 17.51 -15.11
N GLU A 20 1.28 18.82 -15.04
CA GLU A 20 1.46 19.55 -13.80
C GLU A 20 0.29 19.18 -12.90
N THR A 21 0.32 17.99 -12.46
CA THR A 21 -0.33 17.69 -11.24
C THR A 21 0.38 18.51 -10.19
N VAL A 22 -0.30 19.46 -9.67
CA VAL A 22 0.05 20.07 -8.42
C VAL A 22 0.04 18.89 -7.41
N GLN A 23 1.15 18.17 -7.37
CA GLN A 23 1.36 17.27 -6.28
C GLN A 23 1.63 18.15 -5.07
N ALA A 24 0.65 18.23 -4.20
CA ALA A 24 0.91 18.57 -2.82
C ALA A 24 2.13 17.77 -2.37
N PRO A 25 3.05 18.37 -1.61
CA PRO A 25 4.19 17.63 -1.08
C PRO A 25 3.68 16.43 -0.35
N TYR A 26 3.85 15.29 -0.98
CA TYR A 26 3.34 14.03 -0.51
C TYR A 26 4.43 13.42 0.34
N ASP A 27 4.20 13.44 1.63
CA ASP A 27 5.13 12.86 2.59
C ASP A 27 4.86 11.36 2.73
N ASN A 28 4.71 10.68 1.58
CA ASN A 28 4.45 9.24 1.56
C ASN A 28 5.74 8.48 1.41
N ASN A 29 6.02 7.77 2.46
CA ASN A 29 7.03 6.75 2.42
C ASN A 29 6.40 5.47 1.84
N ASP A 30 6.82 5.09 0.66
CA ASP A 30 6.30 3.89 -0.01
C ASP A 30 6.52 2.63 0.84
N LEU A 31 7.59 2.56 1.59
CA LEU A 31 7.85 1.44 2.50
C LEU A 31 6.85 1.38 3.63
N GLN A 32 6.46 2.52 4.18
CA GLN A 32 5.41 2.57 5.20
C GLN A 32 4.06 2.14 4.64
N LEU A 33 3.75 2.59 3.43
CA LEU A 33 2.52 2.20 2.76
C LEU A 33 2.45 0.69 2.53
N VAL A 34 3.53 0.09 2.06
CA VAL A 34 3.61 -1.35 1.82
C VAL A 34 3.49 -2.14 3.12
N THR A 35 4.15 -1.71 4.20
CA THR A 35 4.03 -2.36 5.50
C THR A 35 2.62 -2.27 6.06
N SER A 36 1.96 -1.13 5.88
CA SER A 36 0.58 -0.92 6.31
C SER A 36 -0.39 -1.85 5.57
N TYR A 37 -0.29 -1.91 4.25
CA TYR A 37 -1.12 -2.80 3.44
C TYR A 37 -0.89 -4.27 3.81
N THR A 38 0.36 -4.67 3.92
CA THR A 38 0.68 -6.06 4.25
C THR A 38 0.16 -6.44 5.63
N ALA A 39 0.32 -5.57 6.61
CA ALA A 39 -0.20 -5.82 7.96
C ALA A 39 -1.72 -6.00 7.94
N LYS A 40 -2.42 -5.11 7.27
CA LYS A 40 -3.88 -5.16 7.19
C LYS A 40 -4.37 -6.36 6.40
N ASP A 41 -3.78 -6.62 5.25
CA ASP A 41 -4.17 -7.75 4.41
C ASP A 41 -3.90 -9.09 5.09
N PHE A 42 -2.75 -9.22 5.72
CA PHE A 42 -2.40 -10.46 6.43
C PHE A 42 -3.31 -10.67 7.64
N CYS A 43 -3.58 -9.61 8.41
CA CYS A 43 -4.51 -9.66 9.53
C CYS A 43 -5.90 -10.10 9.08
N SER A 44 -6.38 -9.54 7.99
CA SER A 44 -7.68 -9.92 7.42
C SER A 44 -7.68 -11.37 6.94
N CYS A 45 -6.61 -11.83 6.34
CA CYS A 45 -6.48 -13.20 5.88
C CYS A 45 -6.53 -14.19 7.04
N VAL A 46 -5.81 -13.93 8.12
CA VAL A 46 -5.73 -14.83 9.28
C VAL A 46 -6.97 -14.75 10.16
N PHE A 47 -7.43 -13.55 10.48
CA PHE A 47 -8.46 -13.36 11.52
C PHE A 47 -9.88 -13.17 10.98
N VAL A 48 -10.03 -12.60 9.80
CA VAL A 48 -11.35 -12.43 9.18
C VAL A 48 -11.69 -13.63 8.31
N MET A 49 -10.78 -14.03 7.43
CA MET A 49 -11.00 -15.16 6.51
C MET A 49 -10.66 -16.51 7.14
N GLU A 50 -10.01 -16.50 8.29
CA GLU A 50 -9.61 -17.69 9.04
C GLU A 50 -8.78 -18.69 8.22
N MET A 51 -7.91 -18.15 7.38
CA MET A 51 -6.98 -18.96 6.60
C MET A 51 -5.70 -19.23 7.37
N SER A 52 -4.94 -20.24 6.96
CA SER A 52 -3.67 -20.57 7.60
C SER A 52 -2.61 -19.47 7.36
N GLU A 53 -1.65 -19.34 8.28
CA GLU A 53 -0.54 -18.42 8.12
C GLU A 53 0.23 -18.69 6.83
N GLU A 54 0.45 -19.95 6.51
CA GLU A 54 1.18 -20.34 5.30
C GLU A 54 0.47 -19.85 4.04
N TYR A 55 -0.83 -20.03 3.97
CA TYR A 55 -1.63 -19.52 2.87
C TYR A 55 -1.57 -17.99 2.81
N CYS A 56 -1.74 -17.33 3.95
CA CYS A 56 -1.72 -15.88 4.04
C CYS A 56 -0.35 -15.31 3.66
N ARG A 57 0.75 -15.97 4.03
CA ARG A 57 2.09 -15.55 3.63
C ARG A 57 2.27 -15.61 2.13
N ARG A 58 1.77 -16.64 1.48
CA ARG A 58 1.84 -16.74 0.01
C ARG A 58 0.96 -15.69 -0.66
N TRP A 59 -0.19 -15.44 -0.10
CA TRP A 59 -1.14 -14.47 -0.66
C TRP A 59 -0.63 -13.03 -0.55
N THR A 60 0.05 -12.70 0.53
CA THR A 60 0.60 -11.34 0.75
C THR A 60 2.05 -11.20 0.30
N ALA A 61 2.65 -12.22 -0.26
CA ALA A 61 4.07 -12.23 -0.63
C ALA A 61 4.41 -11.36 -1.86
N ALA A 62 3.48 -10.54 -2.32
CA ALA A 62 3.68 -9.70 -3.49
C ALA A 62 4.73 -8.61 -3.32
N SER A 63 5.12 -8.29 -2.08
CA SER A 63 6.12 -7.27 -1.84
C SER A 63 7.33 -7.82 -1.09
N PRO A 64 8.50 -7.87 -1.75
CA PRO A 64 9.74 -8.27 -1.08
C PRO A 64 10.26 -7.22 -0.09
N ALA A 65 9.64 -6.02 -0.04
CA ALA A 65 10.08 -4.95 0.84
C ALA A 65 9.73 -5.21 2.31
N VAL A 66 8.76 -6.08 2.58
CA VAL A 66 8.42 -6.42 3.96
C VAL A 66 9.37 -7.49 4.47
N ALA A 67 10.27 -7.10 5.36
CA ALA A 67 11.33 -7.98 5.87
C ALA A 67 10.84 -8.91 6.99
N THR A 68 9.92 -8.45 7.83
CA THR A 68 9.40 -9.24 8.95
C THR A 68 7.90 -9.15 9.06
N LEU A 69 7.30 -10.24 9.50
CA LEU A 69 5.88 -10.34 9.74
C LEU A 69 5.67 -11.23 10.97
N ARG A 70 4.95 -10.72 11.96
CA ARG A 70 4.68 -11.41 13.21
C ARG A 70 3.18 -11.41 13.49
N VAL A 71 2.66 -12.56 13.87
CA VAL A 71 1.25 -12.73 14.22
C VAL A 71 1.13 -12.97 15.72
N ASP A 72 0.30 -12.21 16.39
CA ASP A 72 -0.06 -12.43 17.78
C ASP A 72 -1.50 -12.89 17.84
N TYR A 73 -1.69 -14.17 18.16
CA TYR A 73 -3.02 -14.79 18.20
C TYR A 73 -3.81 -14.40 19.45
N GLN A 74 -3.14 -14.03 20.53
CA GLN A 74 -3.83 -13.58 21.74
C GLN A 74 -4.42 -12.18 21.54
N GLU A 75 -3.62 -11.29 21.02
CA GLU A 75 -4.01 -9.93 20.74
C GLU A 75 -4.81 -9.80 19.44
N ARG A 76 -4.74 -10.81 18.60
CA ARG A 76 -5.30 -10.82 17.24
C ARG A 76 -4.76 -9.66 16.42
N SER A 77 -3.45 -9.61 16.32
CA SER A 77 -2.76 -8.56 15.60
C SER A 77 -1.68 -9.11 14.70
N VAL A 78 -1.33 -8.33 13.71
CA VAL A 78 -0.22 -8.60 12.80
C VAL A 78 0.68 -7.39 12.78
N GLN A 79 1.95 -7.62 12.98
CA GLN A 79 2.98 -6.58 12.95
C GLN A 79 3.93 -6.85 11.79
N THR A 80 4.16 -5.84 10.98
CA THR A 80 5.09 -5.89 9.85
C THR A 80 6.19 -4.86 10.02
N ALA A 81 7.32 -5.11 9.40
CA ALA A 81 8.41 -4.15 9.36
C ALA A 81 9.16 -4.26 8.04
N ALA A 82 9.56 -3.11 7.52
CA ALA A 82 10.46 -3.00 6.37
C ALA A 82 11.72 -2.28 6.83
N ALA A 83 12.89 -2.84 6.52
CA ALA A 83 14.22 -2.30 6.86
C ALA A 83 14.30 -2.01 8.35
N LEU A 84 14.16 -2.07 9.29
CA LEU A 84 14.29 -1.73 10.73
C LEU A 84 13.63 -0.40 11.13
N LEU A 85 13.23 0.43 10.17
CA LEU A 85 12.76 1.78 10.44
C LEU A 85 11.27 1.96 10.30
N TRP A 86 10.61 1.15 9.49
CA TRP A 86 9.19 1.26 9.25
C TRP A 86 8.48 0.00 9.66
N GLY A 87 7.61 0.14 10.64
CA GLY A 87 6.78 -0.95 11.11
C GLY A 87 5.33 -0.49 11.25
N GLU A 88 4.42 -1.40 11.01
CA GLU A 88 2.99 -1.16 11.15
C GLU A 88 2.34 -2.32 11.86
N LYS A 89 1.25 -2.03 12.54
CA LYS A 89 0.49 -3.02 13.26
C LYS A 89 -0.98 -2.91 12.90
N ALA A 90 -1.57 -4.04 12.54
CA ALA A 90 -3.00 -4.15 12.31
C ALA A 90 -3.60 -5.06 13.38
N ARG A 91 -4.76 -4.68 13.88
CA ARG A 91 -5.47 -5.46 14.89
C ARG A 91 -6.88 -5.79 14.43
N PHE A 92 -7.29 -7.02 14.68
CA PHE A 92 -8.67 -7.43 14.47
C PHE A 92 -9.55 -6.82 15.57
N VAL A 93 -10.55 -6.06 15.17
CA VAL A 93 -11.46 -5.35 16.08
C VAL A 93 -12.76 -6.10 16.22
N SER A 94 -13.40 -6.41 15.10
CA SER A 94 -14.69 -7.12 15.10
C SER A 94 -14.96 -7.73 13.73
N ALA A 95 -15.90 -8.66 13.66
CA ALA A 95 -16.33 -9.25 12.39
C ALA A 95 -16.86 -8.21 11.40
N ARG A 96 -17.39 -7.11 11.90
CA ARG A 96 -17.95 -6.04 11.08
C ARG A 96 -16.86 -5.11 10.55
N GLU A 97 -15.91 -4.73 11.38
CA GLU A 97 -14.86 -3.77 11.03
C GLU A 97 -13.62 -4.45 10.46
N GLY A 98 -13.41 -5.72 10.79
CA GLY A 98 -12.23 -6.46 10.38
C GLY A 98 -10.97 -5.96 11.10
N CYS A 99 -9.88 -5.84 10.36
CA CYS A 99 -8.62 -5.38 10.88
C CYS A 99 -8.41 -3.89 10.60
N VAL A 100 -7.94 -3.18 11.60
CA VAL A 100 -7.62 -1.75 11.50
C VAL A 100 -6.15 -1.52 11.84
N LEU A 101 -5.56 -0.53 11.21
CA LEU A 101 -4.19 -0.12 11.54
C LEU A 101 -4.20 0.68 12.85
N GLU A 102 -3.20 0.43 13.67
CA GLU A 102 -2.99 1.17 14.91
C GLU A 102 -2.04 2.34 14.75
#